data_82bd892250be4c2a2bc5980911779883
#
_entry.id   82bd892250be4c2a2bc5980911779883
#
_cell.length_a   1.000
_cell.length_b   1.000
_cell.length_c   1.000
_cell.angle_alpha   90.00
_cell.angle_beta   90.00
_cell.angle_gamma   90.00
#
_symmetry.space_group_name_H-M   'P 1'
#
loop_
_entity.id
_entity.type
_entity.pdbx_description
1 polymer ?
#
loop_
_entity_poly.entity_id
_entity_poly.type
_entity_poly.pdbx_seq_one_letter_code
_entity_poly.pdbx_strand_id
1 'polypeptide(L)'
;MQIRTRMCTSLDGYISNADGLPVQLSDPEWDPEAFGLVELQANCDAVLMGHTTLMPALEVADQWPWSDVDVFVLASERPAGTPDEVVIESDPDRLLERVREANRGGDVHLIGGPTTIETYRQRGAIDEFGLVVLPIFAGEGMRLTPAVQVKDRLELKSERVLPHGAVELLYESP
;
A
#
# COMPACT_ATOMS: atom_id res chain seq x y z
N MET A 1 11.60 -5.10 -12.18
CA MET A 1 10.79 -4.18 -11.35
C MET A 1 9.32 -4.50 -11.58
N GLN A 2 8.62 -4.88 -10.53
CA GLN A 2 7.16 -4.96 -10.50
C GLN A 2 6.64 -3.93 -9.51
N ILE A 3 5.48 -3.37 -9.77
CA ILE A 3 4.76 -2.52 -8.81
C ILE A 3 3.67 -3.39 -8.20
N ARG A 4 3.77 -3.62 -6.91
CA ARG A 4 2.86 -4.47 -6.15
C ARG A 4 2.15 -3.66 -5.09
N THR A 5 0.85 -3.85 -4.96
CA THR A 5 0.11 -3.33 -3.81
C THR A 5 -0.35 -4.48 -2.93
N ARG A 6 -0.32 -4.27 -1.62
CA ARG A 6 -0.81 -5.25 -0.65
C ARG A 6 -1.51 -4.51 0.48
N MET A 7 -2.80 -4.68 0.54
CA MET A 7 -3.67 -4.01 1.50
C MET A 7 -4.26 -5.01 2.48
N CYS A 8 -4.33 -4.62 3.76
CA CYS A 8 -5.17 -5.32 4.72
C CYS A 8 -6.58 -4.74 4.66
N THR A 9 -7.59 -5.60 4.81
CA THR A 9 -8.99 -5.20 4.90
C THR A 9 -9.70 -5.99 5.99
N SER A 10 -10.66 -5.35 6.66
CA SER A 10 -11.62 -6.05 7.50
C SER A 10 -12.61 -6.86 6.65
N LEU A 11 -13.34 -7.78 7.25
CA LEU A 11 -14.39 -8.57 6.58
C LEU A 11 -15.48 -7.68 5.96
N ASP A 12 -15.75 -6.52 6.53
CA ASP A 12 -16.72 -5.54 6.03
C ASP A 12 -16.13 -4.49 5.07
N GLY A 13 -14.84 -4.69 4.63
CA GLY A 13 -14.23 -3.98 3.51
C GLY A 13 -13.58 -2.64 3.85
N TYR A 14 -13.17 -2.42 5.09
CA TYR A 14 -12.42 -1.22 5.50
C TYR A 14 -10.93 -1.49 5.57
N ILE A 15 -10.13 -0.53 5.14
CA ILE A 15 -8.66 -0.56 5.19
C ILE A 15 -8.08 0.33 6.30
N SER A 16 -8.91 1.18 6.91
CA SER A 16 -8.57 1.93 8.10
C SER A 16 -9.65 1.73 9.18
N ASN A 17 -9.29 2.04 10.42
CA ASN A 17 -10.24 2.21 11.50
C ASN A 17 -10.84 3.63 11.50
N ALA A 18 -11.69 3.94 12.48
CA ALA A 18 -12.32 5.25 12.68
C ALA A 18 -11.33 6.41 12.82
N ASP A 19 -10.17 6.15 13.39
CA ASP A 19 -9.10 7.15 13.61
C ASP A 19 -8.25 7.38 12.36
N GLY A 20 -8.54 6.69 11.24
CA GLY A 20 -7.79 6.77 9.99
C GLY A 20 -6.50 5.95 9.97
N LEU A 21 -6.21 5.19 11.03
CA LEU A 21 -5.06 4.30 11.09
C LEU A 21 -5.32 3.00 10.31
N PRO A 22 -4.27 2.34 9.79
CA PRO A 22 -4.41 1.07 9.09
C PRO A 22 -5.22 0.05 9.89
N VAL A 23 -6.19 -0.60 9.25
CA VAL A 23 -7.16 -1.49 9.94
C VAL A 23 -6.51 -2.66 10.67
N GLN A 24 -5.38 -3.15 10.19
CA GLN A 24 -4.62 -4.23 10.85
C GLN A 24 -4.14 -3.87 12.24
N LEU A 25 -3.95 -2.57 12.54
CA LEU A 25 -3.57 -2.14 13.89
C LEU A 25 -4.71 -2.29 14.91
N SER A 26 -5.93 -2.57 14.44
CA SER A 26 -7.09 -2.92 15.30
C SER A 26 -7.17 -4.41 15.59
N ASP A 27 -6.37 -5.23 14.93
CA ASP A 27 -6.28 -6.67 15.20
C ASP A 27 -5.20 -6.92 16.26
N PRO A 28 -5.55 -7.42 17.46
CA PRO A 28 -4.57 -7.67 18.53
C PRO A 28 -3.55 -8.77 18.19
N GLU A 29 -3.84 -9.58 17.18
CA GLU A 29 -2.98 -10.66 16.69
C GLU A 29 -2.11 -10.23 15.49
N TRP A 30 -2.12 -8.93 15.14
CA TRP A 30 -1.34 -8.42 14.03
C TRP A 30 0.18 -8.59 14.28
N ASP A 31 0.83 -9.29 13.36
CA ASP A 31 2.28 -9.44 13.31
C ASP A 31 2.75 -9.30 11.85
N PRO A 32 3.55 -8.27 11.52
CA PRO A 32 3.98 -8.02 10.14
C PRO A 32 4.81 -9.17 9.53
N GLU A 33 5.56 -9.92 10.34
CA GLU A 33 6.31 -11.09 9.88
C GLU A 33 5.36 -12.25 9.58
N ALA A 34 4.52 -12.62 10.52
CA ALA A 34 3.56 -13.72 10.37
C ALA A 34 2.56 -13.47 9.22
N PHE A 35 2.22 -12.22 8.96
CA PHE A 35 1.33 -11.82 7.87
C PHE A 35 2.07 -11.54 6.55
N GLY A 36 3.38 -11.81 6.47
CA GLY A 36 4.17 -11.77 5.22
C GLY A 36 4.52 -10.36 4.71
N LEU A 37 4.37 -9.31 5.54
CA LEU A 37 4.74 -7.96 5.14
C LEU A 37 6.26 -7.81 5.04
N VAL A 38 7.00 -8.41 5.96
CA VAL A 38 8.47 -8.41 5.96
C VAL A 38 9.00 -9.09 4.71
N GLU A 39 8.41 -10.24 4.30
CA GLU A 39 8.77 -10.95 3.07
C GLU A 39 8.53 -10.10 1.82
N LEU A 40 7.39 -9.40 1.74
CA LEU A 40 7.10 -8.49 0.64
C LEU A 40 8.14 -7.37 0.56
N GLN A 41 8.44 -6.73 1.68
CA GLN A 41 9.35 -5.59 1.74
C GLN A 41 10.81 -5.97 1.44
N ALA A 42 11.22 -7.18 1.81
CA ALA A 42 12.59 -7.67 1.56
C ALA A 42 12.98 -7.70 0.06
N ASN A 43 12.01 -7.76 -0.83
CA ASN A 43 12.22 -7.75 -2.28
C ASN A 43 12.05 -6.36 -2.91
N CYS A 44 11.68 -5.34 -2.12
CA CYS A 44 11.44 -3.99 -2.61
C CYS A 44 12.66 -3.10 -2.38
N ASP A 45 13.04 -2.31 -3.37
CA ASP A 45 14.01 -1.24 -3.23
C ASP A 45 13.37 0.16 -3.18
N ALA A 46 12.05 0.21 -3.34
CA ALA A 46 11.28 1.44 -3.24
C ALA A 46 9.87 1.23 -2.66
N VAL A 47 9.35 2.30 -2.05
CA VAL A 47 7.94 2.42 -1.68
C VAL A 47 7.30 3.61 -2.40
N LEU A 48 6.05 3.45 -2.78
CA LEU A 48 5.22 4.47 -3.41
C LEU A 48 3.94 4.65 -2.61
N MET A 49 3.58 5.90 -2.31
CA MET A 49 2.38 6.18 -1.52
C MET A 49 1.75 7.54 -1.85
N GLY A 50 0.56 7.77 -1.35
CA GLY A 50 -0.08 9.08 -1.39
C GLY A 50 0.14 9.88 -0.11
N HIS A 51 -0.16 11.17 -0.17
CA HIS A 51 -0.07 12.10 0.96
C HIS A 51 -0.73 11.57 2.25
N THR A 52 -1.97 11.07 2.16
CA THR A 52 -2.73 10.56 3.33
C THR A 52 -2.07 9.36 4.00
N THR A 53 -1.28 8.58 3.26
CA THR A 53 -0.52 7.44 3.80
C THR A 53 0.78 7.91 4.46
N LEU A 54 1.40 8.97 3.94
CA LEU A 54 2.61 9.56 4.51
C LEU A 54 2.34 10.22 5.87
N MET A 55 1.23 10.94 6.02
CA MET A 55 0.97 11.74 7.22
C MET A 55 1.03 10.96 8.53
N PRO A 56 0.35 9.81 8.70
CA PRO A 56 0.45 9.01 9.91
C PRO A 56 1.88 8.54 10.21
N ALA A 57 2.67 8.25 9.18
CA ALA A 57 4.06 7.83 9.38
C ALA A 57 4.95 8.95 9.90
N LEU A 58 4.67 10.20 9.55
CA LEU A 58 5.38 11.37 10.08
C LEU A 58 4.99 11.69 11.53
N GLU A 59 3.77 11.36 11.94
CA GLU A 59 3.23 11.69 13.25
C GLU A 59 3.50 10.62 14.31
N VAL A 60 3.48 9.34 13.94
CA VAL A 60 3.46 8.21 14.88
C VAL A 60 4.80 7.49 14.98
N ALA A 61 5.65 7.57 13.97
CA ALA A 61 6.91 6.84 13.96
C ALA A 61 7.98 7.55 14.80
N ASP A 62 8.46 6.89 15.85
CA ASP A 62 9.68 7.31 16.58
C ASP A 62 10.92 7.29 15.69
N GLN A 63 10.90 6.49 14.63
CA GLN A 63 11.95 6.38 13.62
C GLN A 63 11.31 6.29 12.22
N TRP A 64 11.97 6.86 11.24
CA TRP A 64 11.54 6.78 9.84
C TRP A 64 11.50 5.30 9.37
N PRO A 65 10.32 4.77 8.98
CA PRO A 65 10.16 3.33 8.76
C PRO A 65 10.77 2.84 7.43
N TRP A 66 11.19 3.74 6.55
CA TRP A 66 11.71 3.42 5.22
C TRP A 66 13.13 3.96 5.00
N SER A 67 14.03 3.81 6.00
CA SER A 67 15.41 4.27 5.92
C SER A 67 16.26 3.55 4.87
N ASP A 68 15.87 2.32 4.50
CA ASP A 68 16.66 1.43 3.65
C ASP A 68 16.15 1.33 2.20
N VAL A 69 15.06 2.03 1.88
CA VAL A 69 14.41 2.03 0.56
C VAL A 69 14.14 3.45 0.07
N ASP A 70 14.04 3.61 -1.24
CA ASP A 70 13.66 4.90 -1.83
C ASP A 70 12.17 5.17 -1.61
N VAL A 71 11.82 6.40 -1.26
CA VAL A 71 10.43 6.78 -0.93
C VAL A 71 9.91 7.80 -1.93
N PHE A 72 8.81 7.45 -2.56
CA PHE A 72 8.11 8.25 -3.56
C PHE A 72 6.69 8.56 -3.09
N VAL A 73 6.32 9.83 -3.14
CA VAL A 73 5.01 10.30 -2.64
C VAL A 73 4.29 11.13 -3.68
N LEU A 74 3.09 10.70 -4.03
CA LEU A 74 2.17 11.46 -4.86
C LEU A 74 1.47 12.50 -3.99
N ALA A 75 1.94 13.75 -4.08
CA ALA A 75 1.39 14.86 -3.32
C ALA A 75 1.65 16.20 -4.04
N SER A 76 0.76 17.18 -3.83
CA SER A 76 0.87 18.53 -4.41
C SER A 76 1.90 19.41 -3.69
N GLU A 77 2.21 19.09 -2.46
CA GLU A 77 3.17 19.83 -1.62
C GLU A 77 3.94 18.89 -0.70
N ARG A 78 5.09 19.32 -0.20
CA ARG A 78 5.89 18.56 0.76
C ARG A 78 5.36 18.84 2.17
N PRO A 79 4.85 17.82 2.89
CA PRO A 79 4.46 17.97 4.29
C PRO A 79 5.64 18.34 5.18
N ALA A 80 5.37 19.11 6.23
CA ALA A 80 6.38 19.42 7.23
C ALA A 80 6.87 18.13 7.92
N GLY A 81 8.19 18.07 8.17
CA GLY A 81 8.83 16.88 8.77
C GLY A 81 9.15 15.75 7.79
N THR A 82 8.81 15.89 6.51
CA THR A 82 9.22 14.90 5.49
C THR A 82 10.74 14.92 5.31
N PRO A 83 11.44 13.78 5.42
CA PRO A 83 12.88 13.68 5.15
C PRO A 83 13.26 14.18 3.75
N ASP A 84 14.42 14.80 3.61
CA ASP A 84 14.85 15.46 2.36
C ASP A 84 15.01 14.48 1.19
N GLU A 85 15.38 13.22 1.47
CA GLU A 85 15.52 12.13 0.50
C GLU A 85 14.21 11.65 -0.11
N VAL A 86 13.07 11.95 0.50
CA VAL A 86 11.75 11.58 -0.03
C VAL A 86 11.42 12.38 -1.28
N VAL A 87 11.10 11.69 -2.35
CA VAL A 87 10.69 12.29 -3.62
C VAL A 87 9.20 12.63 -3.57
N ILE A 88 8.87 13.92 -3.68
CA ILE A 88 7.49 14.41 -3.78
C ILE A 88 7.22 14.87 -5.21
N GLU A 89 6.11 14.42 -5.79
CA GLU A 89 5.67 14.82 -7.12
C GLU A 89 4.14 14.82 -7.19
N SER A 90 3.58 15.82 -7.82
CA SER A 90 2.11 15.96 -7.98
C SER A 90 1.58 15.28 -9.24
N ASP A 91 2.42 15.11 -10.25
CA ASP A 91 2.06 14.44 -11.50
C ASP A 91 2.37 12.94 -11.36
N PRO A 92 1.35 12.06 -11.45
CA PRO A 92 1.54 10.63 -11.26
C PRO A 92 2.40 9.98 -12.36
N ASP A 93 2.39 10.52 -13.58
CA ASP A 93 3.18 9.95 -14.67
C ASP A 93 4.66 10.30 -14.49
N ARG A 94 4.96 11.54 -14.10
CA ARG A 94 6.32 11.97 -13.73
C ARG A 94 6.84 11.21 -12.51
N LEU A 95 5.99 11.00 -11.50
CA LEU A 95 6.41 10.22 -10.32
C LEU A 95 6.77 8.79 -10.72
N LEU A 96 5.99 8.17 -11.60
CA LEU A 96 6.25 6.82 -12.10
C LEU A 96 7.55 6.74 -12.92
N GLU A 97 7.86 7.77 -13.71
CA GLU A 97 9.14 7.89 -14.41
C GLU A 97 10.31 7.95 -13.41
N ARG A 98 10.22 8.77 -12.37
CA ARG A 98 11.24 8.86 -11.32
C ARG A 98 11.44 7.55 -10.56
N VAL A 99 10.36 6.83 -10.27
CA VAL A 99 10.44 5.48 -9.69
C VAL A 99 11.22 4.53 -10.58
N ARG A 100 10.95 4.55 -11.90
CA ARG A 100 11.65 3.70 -12.87
C ARG A 100 13.13 4.06 -13.02
N GLU A 101 13.45 5.35 -13.03
CA GLU A 101 14.83 5.86 -13.14
C GLU A 101 15.68 5.50 -11.91
N ALA A 102 15.09 5.54 -10.72
CA ALA A 102 15.78 5.23 -9.46
C ALA A 102 15.88 3.71 -9.18
N ASN A 103 15.08 2.88 -9.87
CA ASN A 103 15.01 1.45 -9.58
C ASN A 103 16.34 0.73 -9.74
N ARG A 104 16.72 -0.06 -8.75
CA ARG A 104 17.97 -0.83 -8.69
C ARG A 104 17.79 -2.32 -9.01
N GLY A 105 16.62 -2.70 -9.51
CA GLY A 105 16.28 -4.07 -9.90
C GLY A 105 15.30 -4.77 -8.96
N GLY A 106 15.01 -4.18 -7.80
CA GLY A 106 13.98 -4.65 -6.88
C GLY A 106 12.57 -4.26 -7.32
N ASP A 107 11.59 -4.67 -6.53
CA ASP A 107 10.20 -4.31 -6.74
C ASP A 107 9.83 -3.01 -6.00
N VAL A 108 8.66 -2.48 -6.31
CA VAL A 108 8.10 -1.28 -5.68
C VAL A 108 6.84 -1.67 -4.92
N HIS A 109 6.83 -1.39 -3.61
CA HIS A 109 5.62 -1.57 -2.81
C HIS A 109 4.75 -0.30 -2.87
N LEU A 110 3.66 -0.35 -3.60
CA LEU A 110 2.61 0.68 -3.57
C LEU A 110 1.77 0.48 -2.30
N ILE A 111 2.14 1.21 -1.24
CA ILE A 111 1.54 1.07 0.09
C ILE A 111 0.07 1.53 0.11
N GLY A 112 -0.25 2.59 -0.66
CA GLY A 112 -1.59 3.16 -0.70
C GLY A 112 -1.57 4.69 -0.65
N GLY A 113 -2.65 5.48 -0.29
CA GLY A 113 -4.04 4.96 -0.04
C GLY A 113 -4.86 4.62 -1.27
N PRO A 114 -6.16 4.38 -1.08
CA PRO A 114 -7.05 3.90 -2.15
C PRO A 114 -7.05 4.77 -3.41
N THR A 115 -7.01 6.09 -3.25
CA THR A 115 -6.96 7.03 -4.38
C THR A 115 -5.67 6.89 -5.18
N THR A 116 -4.54 6.68 -4.51
CA THR A 116 -3.23 6.49 -5.17
C THR A 116 -3.20 5.15 -5.89
N ILE A 117 -3.70 4.09 -5.27
CA ILE A 117 -3.83 2.77 -5.92
C ILE A 117 -4.70 2.89 -7.16
N GLU A 118 -5.86 3.54 -7.07
CA GLU A 118 -6.76 3.73 -8.21
C GLU A 118 -6.09 4.55 -9.33
N THR A 119 -5.31 5.59 -8.98
CA THR A 119 -4.56 6.40 -9.93
C THR A 119 -3.59 5.56 -10.77
N TYR A 120 -2.86 4.63 -10.14
CA TYR A 120 -1.91 3.76 -10.84
C TYR A 120 -2.56 2.54 -11.49
N ARG A 121 -3.68 2.04 -10.93
CA ARG A 121 -4.50 1.01 -11.57
C ARG A 121 -5.04 1.48 -12.92
N GLN A 122 -5.59 2.69 -13.00
CA GLN A 122 -6.10 3.27 -14.25
C GLN A 122 -5.02 3.45 -15.33
N ARG A 123 -3.75 3.51 -14.92
CA ARG A 123 -2.58 3.60 -15.81
C ARG A 123 -2.02 2.24 -16.21
N GLY A 124 -2.61 1.15 -15.71
CA GLY A 124 -2.07 -0.19 -15.93
C GLY A 124 -0.66 -0.36 -15.35
N ALA A 125 -0.34 0.38 -14.29
CA ALA A 125 1.00 0.41 -13.71
C ALA A 125 1.19 -0.56 -12.55
N ILE A 126 0.13 -1.23 -12.10
CA ILE A 126 0.19 -2.20 -10.99
C ILE A 126 0.22 -3.60 -11.57
N ASP A 127 1.28 -4.35 -11.27
CA ASP A 127 1.48 -5.72 -11.75
C ASP A 127 0.76 -6.75 -10.86
N GLU A 128 0.72 -6.51 -9.54
CA GLU A 128 0.14 -7.44 -8.57
C GLU A 128 -0.69 -6.71 -7.51
N PHE A 129 -1.89 -7.24 -7.27
CA PHE A 129 -2.83 -6.76 -6.25
C PHE A 129 -2.94 -7.80 -5.13
N GLY A 130 -2.32 -7.51 -3.98
CA GLY A 130 -2.43 -8.31 -2.77
C GLY A 130 -3.53 -7.78 -1.85
N LEU A 131 -4.33 -8.69 -1.31
CA LEU A 131 -5.35 -8.39 -0.33
C LEU A 131 -5.24 -9.36 0.83
N VAL A 132 -5.10 -8.85 2.04
CA VAL A 132 -5.18 -9.64 3.28
C VAL A 132 -6.50 -9.32 3.96
N VAL A 133 -7.39 -10.31 3.97
CA VAL A 133 -8.69 -10.22 4.64
C VAL A 133 -8.50 -10.66 6.09
N LEU A 134 -8.66 -9.72 7.01
CA LEU A 134 -8.58 -9.96 8.45
C LEU A 134 -9.93 -10.44 8.99
N PRO A 135 -9.96 -11.38 9.95
CA PRO A 135 -11.20 -11.91 10.52
C PRO A 135 -11.84 -10.96 11.55
N ILE A 136 -11.87 -9.67 11.25
CA ILE A 136 -12.44 -8.63 12.10
C ILE A 136 -13.46 -7.78 11.34
N PHE A 137 -14.35 -7.11 12.07
CA PHE A 137 -15.23 -6.06 11.56
C PHE A 137 -14.73 -4.72 12.08
N ALA A 138 -14.58 -3.73 11.18
CA ALA A 138 -14.19 -2.37 11.54
C ALA A 138 -15.42 -1.46 11.79
N GLY A 139 -16.50 -1.69 11.06
CA GLY A 139 -17.75 -0.93 11.16
C GLY A 139 -17.70 0.45 10.50
N GLU A 140 -16.58 1.14 10.60
CA GLU A 140 -16.33 2.47 10.02
C GLU A 140 -14.87 2.65 9.64
N GLY A 141 -14.56 3.69 8.86
CA GLY A 141 -13.23 3.97 8.35
C GLY A 141 -13.19 4.17 6.84
N MET A 142 -12.00 4.09 6.26
CA MET A 142 -11.79 4.20 4.82
C MET A 142 -12.02 2.84 4.15
N ARG A 143 -12.75 2.84 3.03
CA ARG A 143 -12.97 1.62 2.25
C ARG A 143 -11.78 1.29 1.36
N LEU A 144 -11.67 0.02 0.98
CA LEU A 144 -10.60 -0.50 0.12
C LEU A 144 -10.47 0.26 -1.20
N THR A 145 -11.58 0.65 -1.79
CA THR A 145 -11.59 1.42 -3.04
C THR A 145 -12.48 2.65 -2.92
N PRO A 146 -12.10 3.77 -3.54
CA PRO A 146 -13.04 4.86 -3.76
C PRO A 146 -14.22 4.34 -4.62
N ALA A 147 -15.32 5.09 -4.65
CA ALA A 147 -16.47 4.75 -5.49
C ALA A 147 -16.05 4.83 -6.97
N VAL A 148 -15.73 3.69 -7.55
CA VAL A 148 -15.31 3.56 -8.96
C VAL A 148 -16.35 2.79 -9.76
N GLN A 149 -16.49 3.13 -11.03
CA GLN A 149 -17.21 2.28 -11.97
C GLN A 149 -16.26 1.20 -12.48
N VAL A 150 -16.16 0.11 -11.74
CA VAL A 150 -15.24 -0.98 -12.08
C VAL A 150 -15.83 -1.85 -13.17
N LYS A 151 -15.02 -2.11 -14.19
CA LYS A 151 -15.31 -3.12 -15.22
C LYS A 151 -14.14 -4.10 -15.41
N ASP A 152 -13.05 -3.90 -14.69
CA ASP A 152 -11.86 -4.71 -14.86
C ASP A 152 -11.98 -5.99 -14.03
N ARG A 153 -11.62 -7.08 -14.67
CA ARG A 153 -11.52 -8.39 -14.02
C ARG A 153 -10.05 -8.69 -13.77
N LEU A 154 -9.74 -9.05 -12.53
CA LEU A 154 -8.42 -9.54 -12.15
C LEU A 154 -8.40 -11.07 -12.20
N GLU A 155 -7.21 -11.64 -12.44
CA GLU A 155 -6.98 -13.09 -12.38
C GLU A 155 -6.38 -13.45 -11.04
N LEU A 156 -6.98 -14.45 -10.36
CA LEU A 156 -6.44 -14.97 -9.10
C LEU A 156 -5.16 -15.75 -9.40
N LYS A 157 -4.05 -15.29 -8.83
CA LYS A 157 -2.74 -15.91 -8.95
C LYS A 157 -2.47 -16.93 -7.83
N SER A 158 -2.80 -16.56 -6.60
CA SER A 158 -2.68 -17.45 -5.45
C SER A 158 -3.56 -17.00 -4.28
N GLU A 159 -3.83 -17.97 -3.40
CA GLU A 159 -4.46 -17.72 -2.10
C GLU A 159 -3.70 -18.51 -1.02
N ARG A 160 -3.67 -17.96 0.18
CA ARG A 160 -3.14 -18.67 1.35
C ARG A 160 -3.84 -18.27 2.63
N VAL A 161 -4.00 -19.23 3.53
CA VAL A 161 -4.44 -18.96 4.90
C VAL A 161 -3.21 -18.50 5.69
N LEU A 162 -3.34 -17.36 6.33
CA LEU A 162 -2.34 -16.79 7.22
C LEU A 162 -2.67 -17.16 8.68
N PRO A 163 -1.73 -16.95 9.63
CA PRO A 163 -2.00 -17.11 11.06
C PRO A 163 -3.27 -16.35 11.49
N HIS A 164 -3.86 -16.79 12.59
CA HIS A 164 -5.03 -16.17 13.22
C HIS A 164 -6.29 -16.08 12.35
N GLY A 165 -6.36 -16.87 11.26
CA GLY A 165 -7.55 -16.95 10.39
C GLY A 165 -7.65 -15.86 9.33
N ALA A 166 -6.63 -15.05 9.13
CA ALA A 166 -6.57 -14.15 7.99
C ALA A 166 -6.36 -14.92 6.68
N VAL A 167 -6.76 -14.32 5.55
CA VAL A 167 -6.62 -14.91 4.22
C VAL A 167 -5.96 -13.90 3.29
N GLU A 168 -4.89 -14.31 2.65
CA GLU A 168 -4.25 -13.54 1.59
C GLU A 168 -4.74 -13.99 0.21
N LEU A 169 -5.03 -13.03 -0.63
CA LEU A 169 -5.40 -13.20 -2.03
C LEU A 169 -4.44 -12.36 -2.88
N LEU A 170 -3.80 -12.99 -3.86
CA LEU A 170 -2.97 -12.31 -4.84
C LEU A 170 -3.63 -12.38 -6.21
N TYR A 171 -3.76 -11.21 -6.83
CA TYR A 171 -4.33 -11.05 -8.16
C TYR A 171 -3.35 -10.34 -9.08
N GLU A 172 -3.47 -10.58 -10.38
CA GLU A 172 -2.77 -9.84 -11.42
C GLU A 172 -3.77 -9.29 -12.46
N SER A 173 -3.36 -8.25 -13.16
CA SER A 173 -4.09 -7.77 -14.33
C SER A 173 -3.95 -8.76 -15.47
N PRO A 174 -5.05 -9.03 -16.23
CA PRO A 174 -5.01 -9.94 -17.38
C PRO A 174 -4.13 -9.41 -18.53
#